data_a99f4106f989668434171f65843e9342
#
_entry.id   a99f4106f989668434171f65843e9342
#
_cell.length_a   1.000
_cell.length_b   1.000
_cell.length_c   1.000
_cell.angle_alpha   90.00
_cell.angle_beta   90.00
_cell.angle_gamma   90.00
#
_symmetry.space_group_name_H-M   'P 1'
#
loop_
_entity.id
_entity.type
_entity.pdbx_description
1 polymer ?
#
loop_
_entity_poly.entity_id
_entity_poly.type
_entity_poly.pdbx_seq_one_letter_code
_entity_poly.pdbx_strand_id
1 'polypeptide(L)'
;MVKIFREEEMKVNELSKRTGIHLETIRYYEKQGVLPEPKRQANGYRSYDEESITQLIFIKNCRTLGFSLEDIKQLNALKFHTANHYDADKLVLKQLALVEEKISQLQEIKVFLQSIVIKGKHSEDECKAIAGLQEKIKEMV
;
A
#
# COMPACT_ATOMS: atom_id res chain seq x y z
N MET A 1 28.66 13.95 31.99
CA MET A 1 28.58 14.29 30.57
C MET A 1 27.39 13.60 29.97
N VAL A 2 26.37 14.35 29.67
CA VAL A 2 25.21 13.82 28.96
C VAL A 2 25.61 13.70 27.50
N LYS A 3 25.76 12.48 26.98
CA LYS A 3 25.82 12.28 25.54
C LYS A 3 24.46 12.69 24.97
N ILE A 4 24.41 13.87 24.41
CA ILE A 4 23.30 14.24 23.55
C ILE A 4 23.48 13.33 22.32
N PHE A 5 22.66 12.27 22.23
CA PHE A 5 22.51 11.57 20.97
C PHE A 5 21.91 12.59 20.00
N ARG A 6 22.73 13.17 19.16
CA ARG A 6 22.23 13.80 17.96
C ARG A 6 21.58 12.68 17.18
N GLU A 7 20.28 12.68 17.14
CA GLU A 7 19.57 11.91 16.13
C GLU A 7 20.23 12.26 14.80
N GLU A 8 20.75 11.25 14.11
CA GLU A 8 21.42 11.46 12.85
C GLU A 8 20.40 12.05 11.86
N GLU A 9 20.54 13.33 11.62
CA GLU A 9 19.74 14.01 10.62
C GLU A 9 20.16 13.53 9.23
N MET A 10 19.19 13.08 8.44
CA MET A 10 19.44 12.60 7.10
C MET A 10 18.67 13.39 6.07
N LYS A 11 19.21 13.46 4.86
CA LYS A 11 18.53 14.02 3.70
C LYS A 11 17.57 12.99 3.10
N VAL A 12 16.63 13.48 2.31
CA VAL A 12 15.60 12.65 1.68
C VAL A 12 16.15 11.52 0.81
N ASN A 13 17.30 11.71 0.18
CA ASN A 13 17.97 10.66 -0.61
C ASN A 13 18.38 9.47 0.25
N GLU A 14 18.93 9.73 1.43
CA GLU A 14 19.29 8.68 2.36
C GLU A 14 18.07 8.00 2.96
N LEU A 15 17.04 8.77 3.30
CA LEU A 15 15.76 8.24 3.75
C LEU A 15 15.14 7.30 2.71
N SER A 16 15.17 7.68 1.44
CA SER A 16 14.71 6.85 0.33
C SER A 16 15.49 5.54 0.25
N LYS A 17 16.81 5.60 0.35
CA LYS A 17 17.65 4.39 0.33
C LYS A 17 17.37 3.45 1.49
N ARG A 18 17.24 3.97 2.70
CA ARG A 18 17.00 3.16 3.90
C ARG A 18 15.62 2.52 3.93
N THR A 19 14.62 3.18 3.39
CA THR A 19 13.22 2.68 3.40
C THR A 19 12.86 1.89 2.15
N GLY A 20 13.61 2.04 1.07
CA GLY A 20 13.27 1.48 -0.23
C GLY A 20 12.08 2.17 -0.90
N ILE A 21 11.72 3.37 -0.43
CA ILE A 21 10.59 4.14 -0.96
C ILE A 21 11.15 5.26 -1.84
N HIS A 22 10.61 5.40 -3.04
CA HIS A 22 11.01 6.46 -3.97
C HIS A 22 10.86 7.85 -3.37
N LEU A 23 11.82 8.71 -3.64
CA LEU A 23 11.86 10.12 -3.26
C LEU A 23 10.53 10.84 -3.53
N GLU A 24 9.98 10.65 -4.73
CA GLU A 24 8.72 11.27 -5.13
C GLU A 24 7.54 10.76 -4.33
N THR A 25 7.55 9.48 -3.96
CA THR A 25 6.53 8.88 -3.11
C THR A 25 6.57 9.46 -1.71
N ILE A 26 7.76 9.67 -1.15
CA ILE A 26 7.94 10.34 0.15
C ILE A 26 7.34 11.74 0.12
N ARG A 27 7.65 12.52 -0.90
CA ARG A 27 7.08 13.87 -1.08
C ARG A 27 5.56 13.85 -1.25
N TYR A 28 5.06 12.85 -1.96
CA TYR A 28 3.62 12.65 -2.13
C TYR A 28 2.93 12.39 -0.78
N TYR A 29 3.51 11.53 0.05
CA TYR A 29 2.96 11.26 1.38
C TYR A 29 2.98 12.50 2.29
N GLU A 30 4.01 13.31 2.21
CA GLU A 30 4.06 14.59 2.92
C GLU A 30 2.95 15.53 2.43
N LYS A 31 2.79 15.65 1.12
CA LYS A 31 1.75 16.49 0.51
C LYS A 31 0.35 16.04 0.88
N GLN A 32 0.12 14.73 0.96
CA GLN A 32 -1.17 14.16 1.35
C GLN A 32 -1.42 14.19 2.86
N GLY A 33 -0.44 14.59 3.65
CA GLY A 33 -0.56 14.67 5.11
C GLY A 33 -0.49 13.32 5.83
N VAL A 34 -0.04 12.27 5.14
CA VAL A 34 0.16 10.93 5.73
C VAL A 34 1.47 10.88 6.51
N LEU A 35 2.49 11.53 5.98
CA LEU A 35 3.78 11.72 6.63
C LEU A 35 3.86 13.17 7.12
N PRO A 36 4.26 13.40 8.40
CA PRO A 36 4.46 14.76 8.89
C PRO A 36 5.50 15.53 8.06
N GLU A 37 5.32 16.84 7.97
CA GLU A 37 6.32 17.69 7.33
C GLU A 37 7.68 17.55 8.04
N PRO A 38 8.78 17.43 7.28
CA PRO A 38 10.10 17.29 7.87
C PRO A 38 10.54 18.59 8.53
N LYS A 39 11.39 18.47 9.53
CA LYS A 39 12.09 19.61 10.09
C LYS A 39 13.00 20.19 9.00
N ARG A 40 13.13 21.50 8.96
CA ARG A 40 14.03 22.19 8.05
C ARG A 40 15.28 22.64 8.80
N GLN A 41 16.44 22.44 8.18
CA GLN A 41 17.71 23.00 8.66
C GLN A 41 17.73 24.52 8.46
N ALA A 42 18.66 25.22 9.10
CA ALA A 42 18.84 26.66 8.97
C ALA A 42 19.02 27.12 7.52
N ASN A 43 19.52 26.25 6.63
CA ASN A 43 19.70 26.50 5.20
C ASN A 43 18.44 26.21 4.36
N GLY A 44 17.31 25.88 4.98
CA GLY A 44 16.04 25.56 4.30
C GLY A 44 15.90 24.12 3.78
N TYR A 45 16.93 23.28 3.89
CA TYR A 45 16.86 21.89 3.46
C TYR A 45 16.07 21.04 4.44
N ARG A 46 15.30 20.08 3.90
CA ARG A 46 14.52 19.11 4.66
C ARG A 46 15.45 18.16 5.40
N SER A 47 15.15 17.91 6.67
CA SER A 47 15.91 17.00 7.54
C SER A 47 14.97 15.94 8.10
N TYR A 48 15.41 14.68 8.04
CA TYR A 48 14.68 13.51 8.51
C TYR A 48 15.47 12.78 9.59
N ASP A 49 14.77 12.05 10.42
CA ASP A 49 15.34 11.30 11.53
C ASP A 49 14.87 9.83 11.54
N GLU A 50 15.27 9.07 12.56
CA GLU A 50 14.87 7.67 12.73
C GLU A 50 13.33 7.50 12.85
N GLU A 51 12.65 8.47 13.41
CA GLU A 51 11.18 8.47 13.49
C GLU A 51 10.56 8.53 12.10
N SER A 52 11.15 9.31 11.19
CA SER A 52 10.73 9.35 9.78
C SER A 52 10.83 7.98 9.11
N ILE A 53 11.89 7.24 9.40
CA ILE A 53 12.06 5.85 8.89
C ILE A 53 10.93 4.97 9.42
N THR A 54 10.67 5.00 10.72
CA THR A 54 9.62 4.19 11.36
C THR A 54 8.25 4.50 10.77
N GLN A 55 7.94 5.77 10.59
CA GLN A 55 6.67 6.22 10.01
C GLN A 55 6.52 5.76 8.56
N LEU A 56 7.57 5.87 7.74
CA LEU A 56 7.53 5.42 6.34
C LEU A 56 7.39 3.92 6.21
N ILE A 57 8.05 3.15 7.06
CA ILE A 57 7.91 1.68 7.09
C ILE A 57 6.47 1.30 7.46
N PHE A 58 5.87 1.99 8.42
CA PHE A 58 4.47 1.78 8.77
C PHE A 58 3.53 2.06 7.60
N ILE A 59 3.71 3.18 6.91
CA ILE A 59 2.92 3.54 5.72
C ILE A 59 3.10 2.48 4.63
N LYS A 60 4.33 2.07 4.37
CA LYS A 60 4.65 1.04 3.37
C LYS A 60 3.95 -0.28 3.68
N ASN A 61 3.99 -0.73 4.93
CA ASN A 61 3.33 -1.96 5.36
C ASN A 61 1.82 -1.87 5.19
N CYS A 62 1.22 -0.76 5.60
CA CYS A 62 -0.22 -0.54 5.43
C CYS A 62 -0.62 -0.51 3.95
N ARG A 63 0.17 0.13 3.10
CA ARG A 63 -0.09 0.15 1.65
C ARG A 63 0.01 -1.24 1.04
N THR A 64 0.98 -2.04 1.47
CA THR A 64 1.14 -3.43 1.02
C THR A 64 -0.09 -4.27 1.40
N LEU A 65 -0.68 -4.00 2.56
CA LEU A 65 -1.90 -4.67 3.03
C LEU A 65 -3.18 -4.12 2.38
N GLY A 66 -3.06 -3.11 1.53
CA GLY A 66 -4.17 -2.55 0.77
C GLY A 66 -4.93 -1.42 1.45
N PHE A 67 -4.46 -0.91 2.58
CA PHE A 67 -5.09 0.26 3.21
C PHE A 67 -4.96 1.50 2.34
N SER A 68 -6.02 2.30 2.28
CA SER A 68 -6.01 3.60 1.62
C SER A 68 -5.19 4.62 2.43
N LEU A 69 -4.77 5.72 1.79
CA LEU A 69 -4.10 6.81 2.51
C LEU A 69 -4.98 7.40 3.60
N GLU A 70 -6.27 7.48 3.37
CA GLU A 70 -7.24 7.95 4.37
C GLU A 70 -7.27 7.03 5.58
N ASP A 71 -7.32 5.71 5.36
CA ASP A 71 -7.25 4.72 6.43
C ASP A 71 -5.95 4.83 7.22
N ILE A 72 -4.84 5.06 6.55
CA ILE A 72 -3.53 5.22 7.19
C ILE A 72 -3.48 6.46 8.06
N LYS A 73 -4.08 7.57 7.62
CA LYS A 73 -4.23 8.77 8.45
C LYS A 73 -5.01 8.50 9.73
N GLN A 74 -6.10 7.77 9.62
CA GLN A 74 -6.90 7.37 10.77
C GLN A 74 -6.11 6.46 11.72
N LEU A 75 -5.40 5.48 11.19
CA LEU A 75 -4.53 4.60 11.99
C LEU A 75 -3.42 5.38 12.70
N ASN A 76 -2.81 6.33 12.02
CA ASN A 76 -1.80 7.21 12.62
C ASN A 76 -2.36 8.04 13.77
N ALA A 77 -3.55 8.60 13.60
CA ALA A 77 -4.21 9.36 14.66
C ALA A 77 -4.50 8.50 15.90
N LEU A 78 -4.84 7.22 15.70
CA LEU A 78 -5.15 6.29 16.79
C LEU A 78 -3.92 5.83 17.58
N LYS A 79 -2.72 5.90 17.00
CA LYS A 79 -1.46 5.55 17.70
C LYS A 79 -1.24 6.35 18.98
N PHE A 80 -1.70 7.59 19.03
CA PHE A 80 -1.52 8.50 20.15
C PHE A 80 -2.67 8.44 21.17
N HIS A 81 -3.72 7.69 20.87
CA HIS A 81 -4.91 7.54 21.71
C HIS A 81 -5.05 6.08 22.13
N THR A 82 -4.54 5.74 23.31
CA THR A 82 -4.58 4.38 23.86
C THR A 82 -5.99 3.86 24.15
N ALA A 83 -7.01 4.71 24.06
CA ALA A 83 -8.40 4.38 24.43
C ALA A 83 -9.25 3.81 23.27
N ASN A 84 -8.78 3.82 22.02
CA ASN A 84 -9.61 3.53 20.83
C ASN A 84 -9.13 2.36 19.99
N HIS A 85 -8.78 1.23 20.64
CA HIS A 85 -8.49 -0.03 19.92
C HIS A 85 -9.67 -0.48 19.04
N TYR A 86 -10.89 -0.14 19.43
CA TYR A 86 -12.11 -0.47 18.69
C TYR A 86 -12.13 0.13 17.28
N ASP A 87 -11.69 1.38 17.12
CA ASP A 87 -11.68 2.04 15.81
C ASP A 87 -10.58 1.47 14.89
N ALA A 88 -9.43 1.10 15.46
CA ALA A 88 -8.38 0.40 14.71
C ALA A 88 -8.86 -0.97 14.24
N ASP A 89 -9.49 -1.75 15.11
CA ASP A 89 -10.06 -3.06 14.77
C ASP A 89 -11.11 -2.93 13.66
N LYS A 90 -11.92 -1.90 13.69
CA LYS A 90 -12.92 -1.61 12.67
C LYS A 90 -12.30 -1.40 11.29
N LEU A 91 -11.20 -0.67 11.19
CA LEU A 91 -10.47 -0.45 9.95
C LEU A 91 -9.86 -1.76 9.41
N VAL A 92 -9.30 -2.56 10.31
CA VAL A 92 -8.73 -3.87 9.95
C VAL A 92 -9.81 -4.83 9.45
N LEU A 93 -10.97 -4.89 10.14
CA LEU A 93 -12.09 -5.73 9.72
C LEU A 93 -12.66 -5.31 8.36
N LYS A 94 -12.76 -4.01 8.12
CA LYS A 94 -13.18 -3.48 6.81
C LYS A 94 -12.20 -3.91 5.72
N GLN A 95 -10.91 -3.81 5.96
CA GLN A 95 -9.89 -4.22 5.01
C GLN A 95 -9.91 -5.73 4.78
N LEU A 96 -10.11 -6.52 5.83
CA LEU A 96 -10.26 -7.98 5.72
C LEU A 96 -11.43 -8.36 4.81
N ALA A 97 -12.56 -7.71 4.97
CA ALA A 97 -13.73 -7.95 4.11
C ALA A 97 -13.43 -7.64 2.63
N LEU A 98 -12.70 -6.57 2.34
CA LEU A 98 -12.28 -6.22 0.98
C LEU A 98 -11.31 -7.27 0.40
N VAL A 99 -10.39 -7.79 1.21
CA VAL A 99 -9.47 -8.86 0.79
C VAL A 99 -10.23 -10.14 0.47
N GLU A 100 -11.19 -10.53 1.32
CA GLU A 100 -12.04 -11.71 1.10
C GLU A 100 -12.84 -11.59 -0.19
N GLU A 101 -13.38 -10.41 -0.47
CA GLU A 101 -14.08 -10.13 -1.73
C GLU A 101 -13.15 -10.28 -2.93
N LYS A 102 -11.93 -9.76 -2.87
CA LYS A 102 -10.93 -9.92 -3.94
C LYS A 102 -10.54 -11.37 -4.15
N ILE A 103 -10.38 -12.14 -3.08
CA ILE A 103 -10.10 -13.58 -3.17
C ILE A 103 -11.23 -14.29 -3.91
N SER A 104 -12.47 -14.00 -3.57
CA SER A 104 -13.64 -14.57 -4.23
C SER A 104 -13.67 -14.23 -5.72
N GLN A 105 -13.44 -12.97 -6.09
CA GLN A 105 -13.35 -12.52 -7.47
C GLN A 105 -12.23 -13.23 -8.25
N LEU A 106 -11.05 -13.37 -7.64
CA LEU A 106 -9.94 -14.08 -8.25
C LEU A 106 -10.23 -15.57 -8.45
N GLN A 107 -10.93 -16.20 -7.53
CA GLN A 107 -11.38 -17.58 -7.67
C GLN A 107 -12.34 -17.75 -8.85
N GLU A 108 -13.28 -16.83 -9.02
CA GLU A 108 -14.20 -16.82 -10.18
C GLU A 108 -13.43 -16.66 -11.50
N ILE A 109 -12.47 -15.75 -11.54
CA ILE A 109 -11.61 -15.54 -12.71
C ILE A 109 -10.82 -16.82 -13.03
N LYS A 110 -10.27 -17.45 -12.00
CA LYS A 110 -9.51 -18.70 -12.13
C LYS A 110 -10.39 -19.80 -12.74
N VAL A 111 -11.60 -20.00 -12.21
CA VAL A 111 -12.55 -21.01 -12.73
C VAL A 111 -12.90 -20.71 -14.18
N PHE A 112 -13.17 -19.46 -14.50
CA PHE A 112 -13.46 -19.06 -15.88
C PHE A 112 -12.29 -19.37 -16.83
N LEU A 113 -11.06 -18.97 -16.46
CA LEU A 113 -9.88 -19.23 -17.28
C LEU A 113 -9.63 -20.73 -17.48
N GLN A 114 -9.84 -21.52 -16.43
CA GLN A 114 -9.74 -22.97 -16.53
C GLN A 114 -10.78 -23.56 -17.49
N SER A 115 -11.98 -22.98 -17.53
CA SER A 115 -13.05 -23.46 -18.39
C SER A 115 -12.79 -23.23 -19.87
N ILE A 116 -12.02 -22.21 -20.24
CA ILE A 116 -11.68 -21.91 -21.63
C ILE A 116 -10.39 -22.59 -22.10
N VAL A 117 -9.62 -23.20 -21.20
CA VAL A 117 -8.46 -24.00 -21.53
C VAL A 117 -8.90 -25.44 -21.80
N ILE A 118 -8.87 -25.83 -23.06
CA ILE A 118 -9.18 -27.20 -23.45
C ILE A 118 -7.88 -27.99 -23.58
N LYS A 119 -7.75 -29.06 -22.80
CA LYS A 119 -6.57 -29.87 -22.77
C LYS A 119 -6.37 -30.62 -24.10
N GLY A 120 -5.28 -30.35 -24.82
CA GLY A 120 -4.65 -31.28 -25.79
C GLY A 120 -5.04 -31.14 -27.25
N LYS A 121 -5.70 -30.05 -27.73
CA LYS A 121 -5.98 -29.84 -29.18
C LYS A 121 -5.75 -28.40 -29.57
N HIS A 122 -4.99 -28.13 -30.62
CA HIS A 122 -4.31 -26.87 -30.82
C HIS A 122 -5.04 -25.80 -31.65
N SER A 123 -5.70 -26.13 -32.76
CA SER A 123 -6.21 -25.08 -33.66
C SER A 123 -7.65 -24.65 -33.40
N GLU A 124 -8.52 -25.59 -33.06
CA GLU A 124 -9.90 -25.28 -32.69
C GLU A 124 -10.01 -24.70 -31.28
N ASP A 125 -9.08 -25.08 -30.39
CA ASP A 125 -9.05 -24.67 -29.00
C ASP A 125 -8.68 -23.19 -28.84
N GLU A 126 -7.78 -22.67 -29.68
CA GLU A 126 -7.47 -21.24 -29.70
C GLU A 126 -8.69 -20.39 -30.02
N CYS A 127 -9.52 -20.81 -30.97
CA CYS A 127 -10.76 -20.13 -31.33
C CYS A 127 -11.77 -20.12 -30.16
N LYS A 128 -11.88 -21.21 -29.41
CA LYS A 128 -12.76 -21.31 -28.25
C LYS A 128 -12.30 -20.46 -27.09
N ALA A 129 -10.99 -20.40 -26.82
CA ALA A 129 -10.42 -19.54 -25.79
C ALA A 129 -10.67 -18.07 -26.13
N ILE A 130 -10.42 -17.66 -27.36
CA ILE A 130 -10.67 -16.29 -27.82
C ILE A 130 -12.16 -15.94 -27.74
N ALA A 131 -13.04 -16.83 -28.19
CA ALA A 131 -14.48 -16.64 -28.12
C ALA A 131 -14.97 -16.49 -26.67
N GLY A 132 -14.45 -17.34 -25.75
CA GLY A 132 -14.77 -17.25 -24.33
C GLY A 132 -14.35 -15.94 -23.71
N LEU A 133 -13.16 -15.43 -24.06
CA LEU A 133 -12.67 -14.13 -23.59
C LEU A 133 -13.49 -12.98 -24.16
N GLN A 134 -13.91 -13.06 -25.42
CA GLN A 134 -14.77 -12.03 -26.04
C GLN A 134 -16.15 -11.95 -25.38
N GLU A 135 -16.75 -13.09 -25.06
CA GLU A 135 -18.04 -13.10 -24.33
C GLU A 135 -17.92 -12.46 -22.96
N LYS A 136 -16.82 -12.76 -22.22
CA LYS A 136 -16.59 -12.19 -20.90
C LYS A 136 -16.48 -10.66 -20.94
N ILE A 137 -15.82 -10.12 -21.95
CA ILE A 137 -15.72 -8.68 -22.16
C ILE A 137 -17.09 -8.06 -22.38
N LYS A 138 -17.97 -8.70 -23.14
CA LYS A 138 -19.35 -8.23 -23.37
C LYS A 138 -20.18 -8.19 -22.08
N GLU A 139 -20.00 -9.16 -21.18
CA GLU A 139 -20.69 -9.21 -19.89
C GLU A 139 -20.16 -8.15 -18.91
N MET A 140 -18.89 -7.71 -19.07
CA MET A 140 -18.23 -6.73 -18.19
C MET A 140 -18.49 -5.27 -18.59
N VAL A 141 -19.06 -5.01 -19.74
CA VAL A 141 -19.34 -3.64 -20.26
C VAL A 141 -20.72 -3.15 -19.83
#